data_7f30a552ef9616fba9502bfc8627938c
#
_entry.id   7f30a552ef9616fba9502bfc8627938c
#
_cell.length_a   1.000
_cell.length_b   1.000
_cell.length_c   1.000
_cell.angle_alpha   90.00
_cell.angle_beta   90.00
_cell.angle_gamma   90.00
#
_symmetry.space_group_name_H-M   'P 1'
#
loop_
_entity.id
_entity.type
_entity.pdbx_description
1 polymer ?
#
loop_
_entity_poly.entity_id
_entity_poly.type
_entity_poly.pdbx_seq_one_letter_code
_entity_poly.pdbx_strand_id
1 'polypeptide(L)'
;MLLINRLSCALALAAFTPFQVLASGAPAEAHPRLGVSATDVSTGATMTLLTRHQQYSWSESTTLDRDVFSPKSVNFSPDGTKYYVNMLEGCRTVVYDARTHAKLAVISHDITVGDSALWAPRTPLYTFRHYKERNVRVFGGRPVEGAFSHGGRYFWVPYYRRSFDINAQEPSAVAVIDTRVDSVVRILDVGTLPKMVAVSPWNDVVAIAHWGDNTVGLIDITDPRPQMWRQRANVVIDHRLSLNLPLNRKVDRDNGSGNALRGTVFTPQGRYVLVACMGGKGGIAVVDVHRECFVGRLTGMLSNIRHLVVANDCLYMSANRAGAVQRIPMSKVMDAIARMHGNDGKSGKGPHSVALDACDIKTLHLTGGIRTIAITTDGRYLLAASNTASCLHLVDARTLRKILTIPADSYPVGLDISPDGSVVVSTSQGRGHRGGNAVDVYTLSLPVR
;
A
#
# COMPACT_ATOMS: atom_id res chain seq x y z
N MET A 1 -44.41 -56.85 -38.67
CA MET A 1 -45.26 -56.86 -37.47
C MET A 1 -44.27 -56.67 -36.28
N LEU A 2 -44.00 -55.45 -35.92
CA LEU A 2 -43.10 -55.13 -34.79
C LEU A 2 -43.75 -53.98 -34.01
N LEU A 3 -44.10 -54.27 -32.77
CA LEU A 3 -44.63 -53.32 -31.82
C LEU A 3 -43.53 -52.41 -31.34
N ILE A 4 -43.74 -51.10 -31.42
CA ILE A 4 -42.89 -50.07 -30.82
C ILE A 4 -43.49 -49.65 -29.49
N ASN A 5 -42.80 -49.98 -28.39
CA ASN A 5 -43.13 -49.49 -27.05
C ASN A 5 -42.63 -48.06 -26.90
N ARG A 6 -43.50 -47.14 -26.61
CA ARG A 6 -43.17 -45.78 -26.19
C ARG A 6 -43.04 -45.75 -24.67
N LEU A 7 -41.83 -45.49 -24.20
CA LEU A 7 -41.57 -45.07 -22.81
C LEU A 7 -41.78 -43.57 -22.70
N SER A 8 -42.76 -43.17 -21.89
CA SER A 8 -42.99 -41.79 -21.50
C SER A 8 -42.04 -41.45 -20.34
N CYS A 9 -41.08 -40.55 -20.57
CA CYS A 9 -40.33 -39.91 -19.49
C CYS A 9 -41.13 -38.75 -18.92
N ALA A 10 -41.59 -38.89 -17.67
CA ALA A 10 -42.16 -37.77 -16.91
C ALA A 10 -41.02 -36.88 -16.38
N LEU A 11 -40.92 -35.65 -16.87
CA LEU A 11 -40.11 -34.63 -16.28
C LEU A 11 -40.79 -34.14 -15.00
N ALA A 12 -40.17 -34.41 -13.86
CA ALA A 12 -40.51 -33.76 -12.60
C ALA A 12 -39.91 -32.33 -12.58
N LEU A 13 -40.78 -31.32 -12.74
CA LEU A 13 -40.40 -29.93 -12.44
C LEU A 13 -40.27 -29.79 -10.92
N ALA A 14 -39.04 -29.69 -10.45
CA ALA A 14 -38.76 -29.22 -9.10
C ALA A 14 -38.96 -27.70 -9.05
N ALA A 15 -40.01 -27.27 -8.38
CA ALA A 15 -40.27 -25.87 -8.08
C ALA A 15 -39.19 -25.37 -7.10
N PHE A 16 -38.28 -24.54 -7.59
CA PHE A 16 -37.39 -23.76 -6.72
C PHE A 16 -38.20 -22.65 -6.07
N THR A 17 -38.56 -22.82 -4.80
CA THR A 17 -39.01 -21.71 -3.96
C THR A 17 -37.79 -20.84 -3.66
N PRO A 18 -37.83 -19.51 -3.92
CA PRO A 18 -36.74 -18.63 -3.49
C PRO A 18 -36.77 -18.54 -1.96
N PHE A 19 -35.69 -18.98 -1.33
CA PHE A 19 -35.44 -18.68 0.06
C PHE A 19 -35.33 -17.16 0.20
N GLN A 20 -36.39 -16.51 0.64
CA GLN A 20 -36.35 -15.16 1.17
C GLN A 20 -35.59 -15.20 2.49
N VAL A 21 -34.29 -14.85 2.45
CA VAL A 21 -33.56 -14.46 3.64
C VAL A 21 -34.15 -13.12 4.08
N LEU A 22 -35.02 -13.16 5.07
CA LEU A 22 -35.44 -11.98 5.81
C LEU A 22 -34.19 -11.43 6.53
N ALA A 23 -33.47 -10.52 5.89
CA ALA A 23 -32.46 -9.68 6.53
C ALA A 23 -33.24 -8.61 7.32
N SER A 24 -33.61 -8.94 8.55
CA SER A 24 -34.00 -7.96 9.56
C SER A 24 -32.71 -7.25 10.07
N GLY A 25 -32.30 -6.22 9.39
CA GLY A 25 -31.27 -5.29 9.80
C GLY A 25 -31.49 -4.01 9.00
N ALA A 26 -31.65 -2.88 9.69
CA ALA A 26 -31.59 -1.59 9.03
C ALA A 26 -30.35 -1.55 8.14
N PRO A 27 -30.40 -0.95 6.93
CA PRO A 27 -29.23 -0.86 6.07
C PRO A 27 -28.14 -0.19 6.90
N ALA A 28 -27.02 -0.91 7.11
CA ALA A 28 -25.85 -0.34 7.77
C ALA A 28 -25.53 0.94 7.02
N GLU A 29 -25.44 2.06 7.73
CA GLU A 29 -25.10 3.35 7.13
C GLU A 29 -23.81 3.14 6.33
N ALA A 30 -23.84 3.51 5.06
CA ALA A 30 -22.70 3.29 4.15
C ALA A 30 -21.45 4.08 4.62
N HIS A 31 -21.66 5.08 5.47
CA HIS A 31 -20.63 5.95 6.04
C HIS A 31 -20.88 6.19 7.53
N PRO A 32 -19.84 6.15 8.38
CA PRO A 32 -20.00 6.58 9.78
C PRO A 32 -20.32 8.08 9.84
N ARG A 33 -21.15 8.47 10.81
CA ARG A 33 -21.50 9.87 11.02
C ARG A 33 -20.32 10.64 11.59
N LEU A 34 -20.18 11.90 11.19
CA LEU A 34 -19.23 12.81 11.83
C LEU A 34 -19.55 12.93 13.31
N GLY A 35 -18.50 13.02 14.13
CA GLY A 35 -18.62 13.02 15.59
C GLY A 35 -18.72 11.63 16.23
N VAL A 36 -18.81 10.53 15.44
CA VAL A 36 -18.69 9.19 16.02
C VAL A 36 -17.36 9.05 16.75
N SER A 37 -17.41 8.54 17.97
CA SER A 37 -16.27 8.46 18.87
C SER A 37 -16.18 7.07 19.49
N ALA A 38 -14.94 6.63 19.79
CA ALA A 38 -14.64 5.45 20.53
C ALA A 38 -13.64 5.79 21.63
N THR A 39 -13.92 5.35 22.86
CA THR A 39 -13.06 5.58 24.04
C THR A 39 -12.76 4.26 24.74
N ASP A 40 -11.50 4.03 25.06
CA ASP A 40 -11.10 2.95 25.96
C ASP A 40 -11.04 3.48 27.39
N VAL A 41 -11.97 3.06 28.23
CA VAL A 41 -12.09 3.52 29.63
C VAL A 41 -10.84 3.21 30.44
N SER A 42 -10.15 2.11 30.13
CA SER A 42 -8.99 1.67 30.91
C SER A 42 -7.74 2.52 30.68
N THR A 43 -7.60 3.09 29.48
CA THR A 43 -6.46 3.93 29.12
C THR A 43 -6.82 5.40 28.97
N GLY A 44 -8.10 5.73 28.77
CA GLY A 44 -8.55 7.09 28.45
C GLY A 44 -8.30 7.46 26.99
N ALA A 45 -7.75 6.56 26.16
CA ALA A 45 -7.55 6.83 24.73
C ALA A 45 -8.88 7.03 24.03
N THR A 46 -9.01 8.11 23.24
CA THR A 46 -10.23 8.45 22.50
C THR A 46 -9.91 8.78 21.05
N MET A 47 -10.72 8.27 20.14
CA MET A 47 -10.64 8.59 18.71
C MET A 47 -12.01 9.03 18.22
N THR A 48 -12.07 10.17 17.49
CA THR A 48 -13.32 10.78 17.03
C THR A 48 -13.21 11.16 15.55
N LEU A 49 -14.17 10.74 14.72
CA LEU A 49 -14.27 11.18 13.32
C LEU A 49 -14.65 12.68 13.28
N LEU A 50 -13.67 13.51 12.93
CA LEU A 50 -13.80 14.96 12.95
C LEU A 50 -14.44 15.52 11.67
N THR A 51 -13.89 15.12 10.51
CA THR A 51 -14.35 15.62 9.21
C THR A 51 -14.10 14.58 8.12
N ARG A 52 -14.75 14.78 6.97
CA ARG A 52 -14.64 13.94 5.79
C ARG A 52 -14.61 14.78 4.53
N HIS A 53 -13.63 14.53 3.65
CA HIS A 53 -13.66 14.99 2.27
C HIS A 53 -14.16 13.84 1.39
N GLN A 54 -15.11 14.12 0.51
CA GLN A 54 -15.79 13.11 -0.25
C GLN A 54 -16.18 13.61 -1.65
N GLN A 55 -16.10 12.74 -2.65
CA GLN A 55 -16.46 13.09 -4.03
C GLN A 55 -17.93 13.45 -4.18
N TYR A 56 -18.80 12.76 -3.43
CA TYR A 56 -20.24 13.01 -3.38
C TYR A 56 -20.64 13.35 -1.96
N SER A 57 -21.45 14.39 -1.79
CA SER A 57 -22.01 14.69 -0.47
C SER A 57 -23.18 13.72 -0.18
N TRP A 58 -22.96 12.86 0.81
CA TRP A 58 -24.00 11.96 1.30
C TRP A 58 -24.78 12.54 2.48
N SER A 59 -24.26 13.62 3.09
CA SER A 59 -24.89 14.37 4.15
C SER A 59 -24.42 15.82 4.12
N GLU A 60 -25.19 16.73 4.71
CA GLU A 60 -24.82 18.14 4.83
C GLU A 60 -23.57 18.40 5.65
N SER A 61 -23.15 17.42 6.45
CA SER A 61 -21.98 17.52 7.33
C SER A 61 -20.66 17.11 6.68
N THR A 62 -20.65 16.67 5.42
CA THR A 62 -19.43 16.25 4.70
C THR A 62 -18.97 17.34 3.73
N THR A 63 -17.66 17.53 3.62
CA THR A 63 -17.09 18.44 2.63
C THR A 63 -17.10 17.78 1.25
N LEU A 64 -17.82 18.39 0.31
CA LEU A 64 -17.80 17.98 -1.09
C LEU A 64 -16.45 18.32 -1.71
N ASP A 65 -15.72 17.32 -2.15
CA ASP A 65 -14.44 17.47 -2.85
C ASP A 65 -14.40 16.60 -4.10
N ARG A 66 -14.60 17.21 -5.27
CA ARG A 66 -14.62 16.52 -6.57
C ARG A 66 -13.27 15.95 -6.97
N ASP A 67 -12.19 16.38 -6.31
CA ASP A 67 -10.85 15.84 -6.55
C ASP A 67 -10.61 14.51 -5.84
N VAL A 68 -11.45 14.14 -4.86
CA VAL A 68 -11.39 12.85 -4.16
C VAL A 68 -11.95 11.77 -5.07
N PHE A 69 -11.07 11.10 -5.82
CA PHE A 69 -11.49 10.01 -6.71
C PHE A 69 -10.58 8.78 -6.58
N SER A 70 -11.11 7.73 -5.97
CA SER A 70 -10.38 6.50 -5.63
C SER A 70 -9.14 6.77 -4.78
N PRO A 71 -9.27 7.44 -3.62
CA PRO A 71 -8.13 7.75 -2.76
C PRO A 71 -7.44 6.47 -2.32
N LYS A 72 -6.09 6.45 -2.43
CA LYS A 72 -5.32 5.21 -2.30
C LYS A 72 -4.40 5.20 -1.09
N SER A 73 -3.60 6.23 -0.92
CA SER A 73 -2.71 6.40 0.21
C SER A 73 -2.84 7.80 0.77
N VAL A 74 -2.42 7.95 1.99
CA VAL A 74 -2.22 9.22 2.65
C VAL A 74 -0.86 9.18 3.34
N ASN A 75 -0.15 10.31 3.32
CA ASN A 75 1.14 10.46 3.99
C ASN A 75 1.22 11.87 4.58
N PHE A 76 1.44 11.98 5.90
CA PHE A 76 1.78 13.24 6.53
C PHE A 76 3.20 13.67 6.17
N SER A 77 3.39 14.95 5.92
CA SER A 77 4.76 15.50 5.83
C SER A 77 5.46 15.36 7.19
N PRO A 78 6.78 15.07 7.21
CA PRO A 78 7.50 14.88 8.46
C PRO A 78 7.46 16.05 9.43
N ASP A 79 7.24 17.28 8.94
CA ASP A 79 7.05 18.48 9.74
C ASP A 79 5.62 18.63 10.30
N GLY A 80 4.71 17.73 9.91
CA GLY A 80 3.32 17.72 10.37
C GLY A 80 2.43 18.85 9.82
N THR A 81 2.90 19.63 8.85
CA THR A 81 2.14 20.79 8.33
C THR A 81 1.12 20.43 7.27
N LYS A 82 1.37 19.35 6.50
CA LYS A 82 0.53 18.92 5.38
C LYS A 82 0.31 17.42 5.40
N TYR A 83 -0.73 16.97 4.71
CA TYR A 83 -0.83 15.56 4.30
C TYR A 83 -1.20 15.46 2.82
N TYR A 84 -0.62 14.47 2.16
CA TYR A 84 -0.71 14.20 0.74
C TYR A 84 -1.56 12.97 0.50
N VAL A 85 -2.60 13.07 -0.32
CA VAL A 85 -3.50 11.97 -0.64
C VAL A 85 -3.43 11.65 -2.13
N ASN A 86 -3.00 10.43 -2.45
CA ASN A 86 -2.91 9.96 -3.82
C ASN A 86 -4.27 9.44 -4.31
N MET A 87 -4.79 10.04 -5.37
CA MET A 87 -6.06 9.70 -6.01
C MET A 87 -5.82 8.79 -7.20
N LEU A 88 -5.96 7.46 -7.00
CA LEU A 88 -5.57 6.44 -7.98
C LEU A 88 -6.24 6.64 -9.35
N GLU A 89 -7.55 6.71 -9.40
CA GLU A 89 -8.28 6.90 -10.66
C GLU A 89 -8.40 8.39 -11.04
N GLY A 90 -8.17 9.29 -10.07
CA GLY A 90 -8.15 10.73 -10.29
C GLY A 90 -6.90 11.26 -10.98
N CYS A 91 -5.84 10.46 -11.15
CA CYS A 91 -4.55 10.90 -11.72
C CYS A 91 -3.99 12.15 -11.05
N ARG A 92 -4.10 12.26 -9.74
CA ARG A 92 -3.66 13.44 -8.99
C ARG A 92 -3.25 13.10 -7.56
N THR A 93 -2.49 13.99 -6.96
CA THR A 93 -2.27 14.04 -5.51
C THR A 93 -2.94 15.30 -4.98
N VAL A 94 -3.78 15.16 -3.97
CA VAL A 94 -4.41 16.29 -3.27
C VAL A 94 -3.64 16.56 -1.99
N VAL A 95 -3.32 17.82 -1.75
CA VAL A 95 -2.58 18.27 -0.57
C VAL A 95 -3.53 19.02 0.35
N TYR A 96 -3.51 18.66 1.61
CA TYR A 96 -4.33 19.30 2.65
C TYR A 96 -3.45 19.87 3.76
N ASP A 97 -3.90 20.95 4.36
CA ASP A 97 -3.36 21.50 5.60
C ASP A 97 -3.65 20.55 6.76
N ALA A 98 -2.64 20.18 7.54
CA ALA A 98 -2.82 19.18 8.60
C ALA A 98 -3.59 19.68 9.82
N ARG A 99 -3.67 21.00 10.03
CA ARG A 99 -4.35 21.62 11.16
C ARG A 99 -5.80 21.97 10.84
N THR A 100 -6.04 22.55 9.67
CA THR A 100 -7.38 23.05 9.27
C THR A 100 -8.13 22.04 8.40
N HIS A 101 -7.42 21.07 7.86
CA HIS A 101 -7.89 20.08 6.87
C HIS A 101 -8.39 20.70 5.57
N ALA A 102 -8.09 21.98 5.33
CA ALA A 102 -8.40 22.67 4.09
C ALA A 102 -7.52 22.17 2.94
N LYS A 103 -8.09 22.06 1.75
CA LYS A 103 -7.35 21.71 0.54
C LYS A 103 -6.42 22.87 0.15
N LEU A 104 -5.12 22.59 0.05
CA LEU A 104 -4.08 23.54 -0.33
C LEU A 104 -3.74 23.50 -1.82
N ALA A 105 -3.59 22.28 -2.37
CA ALA A 105 -3.17 22.11 -3.75
C ALA A 105 -3.73 20.81 -4.36
N VAL A 106 -3.80 20.78 -5.69
CA VAL A 106 -4.08 19.60 -6.50
C VAL A 106 -2.93 19.47 -7.52
N ILE A 107 -2.15 18.41 -7.38
CA ILE A 107 -1.01 18.12 -8.23
C ILE A 107 -1.46 17.12 -9.29
N SER A 108 -1.54 17.53 -10.55
CA SER A 108 -1.89 16.67 -11.68
C SER A 108 -0.74 15.70 -11.97
N HIS A 109 -1.11 14.47 -12.32
CA HIS A 109 -0.21 13.44 -12.86
C HIS A 109 -0.51 13.14 -14.32
N ASP A 110 -1.16 14.06 -15.03
CA ASP A 110 -1.28 14.02 -16.49
C ASP A 110 0.00 14.56 -17.10
N ILE A 111 0.86 13.65 -17.52
CA ILE A 111 2.17 13.96 -18.07
C ILE A 111 2.03 14.22 -19.56
N THR A 112 2.50 15.36 -20.01
CA THR A 112 2.40 15.87 -21.40
C THR A 112 3.75 15.96 -22.08
N VAL A 113 3.77 16.37 -23.33
CA VAL A 113 5.02 16.66 -24.06
C VAL A 113 5.78 17.84 -23.45
N GLY A 114 5.06 18.78 -22.80
CA GLY A 114 5.65 19.91 -22.10
C GLY A 114 6.50 19.53 -20.89
N ASP A 115 6.26 18.35 -20.34
CA ASP A 115 6.97 17.84 -19.15
C ASP A 115 8.26 17.09 -19.48
N SER A 116 8.74 17.19 -20.72
CA SER A 116 9.93 16.48 -21.22
C SER A 116 11.20 16.74 -20.38
N ALA A 117 11.35 17.94 -19.84
CA ALA A 117 12.50 18.33 -18.99
C ALA A 117 12.50 17.67 -17.62
N LEU A 118 11.35 17.18 -17.13
CA LEU A 118 11.22 16.51 -15.82
C LEU A 118 11.76 15.07 -15.87
N TRP A 119 11.90 14.49 -17.08
CA TRP A 119 12.28 13.09 -17.21
C TRP A 119 13.76 12.85 -16.98
N ALA A 120 14.07 11.82 -16.19
CA ALA A 120 15.40 11.25 -16.17
C ALA A 120 15.80 10.68 -17.55
N PRO A 121 17.10 10.58 -17.86
CA PRO A 121 17.55 9.83 -19.01
C PRO A 121 16.98 8.41 -19.04
N ARG A 122 16.76 7.86 -20.22
CA ARG A 122 16.35 6.46 -20.36
C ARG A 122 17.45 5.53 -19.84
N THR A 123 17.03 4.40 -19.32
CA THR A 123 17.91 3.34 -18.82
C THR A 123 17.58 2.01 -19.50
N PRO A 124 18.56 1.13 -19.74
CA PRO A 124 18.32 -0.22 -20.24
C PRO A 124 17.63 -1.14 -19.23
N LEU A 125 17.53 -0.72 -17.95
CA LEU A 125 16.87 -1.51 -16.90
C LEU A 125 15.38 -1.73 -17.17
N TYR A 126 14.74 -0.81 -17.91
CA TYR A 126 13.30 -0.83 -18.18
C TYR A 126 13.05 -0.67 -19.67
N THR A 127 12.72 -1.77 -20.34
CA THR A 127 12.44 -1.82 -21.78
C THR A 127 10.96 -2.04 -22.05
N PHE A 128 10.40 -1.27 -22.98
CA PHE A 128 9.02 -1.42 -23.43
C PHE A 128 8.94 -2.50 -24.51
N ARG A 129 8.00 -3.45 -24.37
CA ARG A 129 7.75 -4.54 -25.34
C ARG A 129 6.65 -4.20 -26.32
N HIS A 130 5.62 -3.50 -25.82
CA HIS A 130 4.47 -3.06 -26.59
C HIS A 130 4.51 -1.54 -26.78
N TYR A 131 3.53 -0.97 -27.45
CA TYR A 131 3.39 0.47 -27.64
C TYR A 131 4.59 1.17 -28.28
N LYS A 132 5.30 0.47 -29.21
CA LYS A 132 6.53 0.97 -29.84
C LYS A 132 6.31 2.29 -30.60
N GLU A 133 5.13 2.43 -31.22
CA GLU A 133 4.74 3.61 -32.01
C GLU A 133 4.21 4.77 -31.16
N ARG A 134 4.12 4.57 -29.84
CA ARG A 134 3.56 5.56 -28.92
C ARG A 134 4.67 6.32 -28.19
N ASN A 135 4.46 7.64 -27.98
CA ASN A 135 5.25 8.34 -26.97
C ASN A 135 4.86 7.86 -25.56
N VAL A 136 5.62 6.91 -25.05
CA VAL A 136 5.37 6.30 -23.73
C VAL A 136 5.55 7.28 -22.55
N ARG A 137 6.11 8.46 -22.77
CA ARG A 137 6.28 9.51 -21.75
C ARG A 137 5.10 10.49 -21.66
N VAL A 138 4.05 10.28 -22.46
CA VAL A 138 2.80 11.07 -22.43
C VAL A 138 1.66 10.16 -21.95
N PHE A 139 1.15 10.39 -20.73
CA PHE A 139 0.11 9.55 -20.11
C PHE A 139 -0.46 10.18 -18.85
N GLY A 140 -1.64 9.74 -18.43
CA GLY A 140 -2.13 9.94 -17.07
C GLY A 140 -1.51 8.91 -16.13
N GLY A 141 -0.77 9.36 -15.12
CA GLY A 141 -0.17 8.52 -14.08
C GLY A 141 -1.22 8.12 -13.04
N ARG A 142 -1.25 6.84 -12.65
CA ARG A 142 -2.16 6.33 -11.61
C ARG A 142 -1.41 6.22 -10.28
N PRO A 143 -1.44 7.26 -9.39
CA PRO A 143 -0.64 7.29 -8.16
C PRO A 143 -1.11 6.24 -7.16
N VAL A 144 -0.19 5.63 -6.42
CA VAL A 144 -0.52 4.59 -5.44
C VAL A 144 -0.04 4.95 -4.04
N GLU A 145 1.13 4.53 -3.63
CA GLU A 145 1.68 4.81 -2.31
C GLU A 145 2.63 6.01 -2.38
N GLY A 146 3.15 6.46 -1.25
CA GLY A 146 4.13 7.54 -1.22
C GLY A 146 5.13 7.40 -0.10
N ALA A 147 6.27 8.08 -0.23
CA ALA A 147 7.26 8.21 0.82
C ALA A 147 8.03 9.54 0.68
N PHE A 148 8.46 10.09 1.81
CA PHE A 148 9.25 11.33 1.84
C PHE A 148 10.74 11.04 1.90
N SER A 149 11.54 11.91 1.31
CA SER A 149 13.00 11.95 1.41
C SER A 149 13.50 13.36 1.73
N HIS A 150 14.78 13.44 2.11
CA HIS A 150 15.46 14.71 2.40
C HIS A 150 14.71 15.57 3.43
N GLY A 151 14.37 14.96 4.56
CA GLY A 151 13.65 15.66 5.64
C GLY A 151 12.24 16.13 5.27
N GLY A 152 11.59 15.47 4.33
CA GLY A 152 10.24 15.83 3.88
C GLY A 152 10.20 16.72 2.65
N ARG A 153 11.35 17.16 2.14
CA ARG A 153 11.40 18.06 0.98
C ARG A 153 10.85 17.43 -0.29
N TYR A 154 11.05 16.14 -0.48
CA TYR A 154 10.61 15.45 -1.69
C TYR A 154 9.66 14.32 -1.35
N PHE A 155 8.51 14.28 -2.02
CA PHE A 155 7.50 13.25 -1.92
C PHE A 155 7.52 12.39 -3.19
N TRP A 156 7.76 11.08 -3.02
CA TRP A 156 7.86 10.09 -4.10
C TRP A 156 6.51 9.44 -4.34
N VAL A 157 6.05 9.45 -5.59
CA VAL A 157 4.74 8.95 -5.99
C VAL A 157 4.87 7.97 -7.16
N PRO A 158 4.93 6.66 -6.91
CA PRO A 158 4.93 5.67 -7.98
C PRO A 158 3.55 5.58 -8.64
N TYR A 159 3.53 5.43 -9.96
CA TYR A 159 2.32 5.24 -10.73
C TYR A 159 2.07 3.76 -10.96
N TYR A 160 0.95 3.24 -10.44
CA TYR A 160 0.48 1.87 -10.63
C TYR A 160 0.57 1.41 -12.09
N ARG A 161 0.21 2.29 -13.01
CA ARG A 161 0.31 2.12 -14.46
C ARG A 161 0.25 3.47 -15.18
N ARG A 162 0.62 3.45 -16.42
CA ARG A 162 0.34 4.54 -17.38
C ARG A 162 -1.09 4.35 -17.91
N SER A 163 -1.79 5.42 -18.20
CA SER A 163 -3.22 5.37 -18.61
C SER A 163 -3.50 4.47 -19.82
N PHE A 164 -2.58 4.42 -20.77
CA PHE A 164 -2.72 3.59 -21.98
C PHE A 164 -2.43 2.09 -21.74
N ASP A 165 -1.71 1.74 -20.69
CA ASP A 165 -1.36 0.35 -20.36
C ASP A 165 -2.38 -0.21 -19.36
N ILE A 166 -3.54 -0.58 -19.87
CA ILE A 166 -4.70 -0.99 -19.06
C ILE A 166 -4.36 -2.13 -18.09
N ASN A 167 -3.53 -3.06 -18.53
CA ASN A 167 -3.17 -4.26 -17.77
C ASN A 167 -1.84 -4.14 -17.03
N ALA A 168 -1.21 -2.96 -17.01
CA ALA A 168 0.06 -2.72 -16.33
C ALA A 168 1.10 -3.80 -16.69
N GLN A 169 1.38 -3.97 -17.97
CA GLN A 169 2.33 -4.96 -18.49
C GLN A 169 3.69 -4.34 -18.80
N GLU A 170 3.73 -3.04 -18.98
CA GLU A 170 4.92 -2.29 -19.35
C GLU A 170 5.55 -1.59 -18.14
N PRO A 171 6.79 -1.14 -18.25
CA PRO A 171 7.39 -0.26 -17.27
C PRO A 171 6.50 0.94 -16.98
N SER A 172 6.39 1.31 -15.72
CA SER A 172 5.66 2.49 -15.29
C SER A 172 6.64 3.63 -14.97
N ALA A 173 6.24 4.55 -14.10
CA ALA A 173 7.08 5.67 -13.68
C ALA A 173 6.86 6.00 -12.20
N VAL A 174 7.79 6.76 -11.64
CA VAL A 174 7.64 7.44 -10.34
C VAL A 174 7.85 8.93 -10.56
N ALA A 175 6.95 9.73 -10.00
CA ALA A 175 7.12 11.18 -9.90
C ALA A 175 7.73 11.56 -8.56
N VAL A 176 8.46 12.67 -8.57
CA VAL A 176 8.99 13.32 -7.36
C VAL A 176 8.40 14.72 -7.27
N ILE A 177 7.76 15.01 -6.18
CA ILE A 177 7.14 16.31 -5.87
C ILE A 177 8.04 17.07 -4.91
N ASP A 178 8.42 18.30 -5.21
CA ASP A 178 9.01 19.22 -4.22
C ASP A 178 7.87 19.80 -3.38
N THR A 179 7.84 19.47 -2.09
CA THR A 179 6.77 19.83 -1.15
C THR A 179 6.71 21.30 -0.78
N ARG A 180 7.74 22.08 -1.12
CA ARG A 180 7.76 23.54 -0.89
C ARG A 180 6.94 24.30 -1.92
N VAL A 181 6.80 23.71 -3.12
CA VAL A 181 6.04 24.31 -4.23
C VAL A 181 4.89 23.42 -4.70
N ASP A 182 4.72 22.23 -4.09
CA ASP A 182 3.70 21.22 -4.41
C ASP A 182 3.60 20.95 -5.92
N SER A 183 4.77 20.69 -6.54
CA SER A 183 4.88 20.46 -7.98
C SER A 183 5.83 19.31 -8.29
N VAL A 184 5.56 18.60 -9.39
CA VAL A 184 6.46 17.54 -9.89
C VAL A 184 7.74 18.17 -10.41
N VAL A 185 8.89 17.70 -9.92
CA VAL A 185 10.22 18.21 -10.29
C VAL A 185 11.10 17.15 -10.98
N ARG A 186 10.72 15.88 -10.91
CA ARG A 186 11.45 14.77 -11.55
C ARG A 186 10.51 13.61 -11.84
N ILE A 187 10.75 12.90 -12.97
CA ILE A 187 10.05 11.66 -13.32
C ILE A 187 11.10 10.64 -13.75
N LEU A 188 10.99 9.42 -13.23
CA LEU A 188 11.90 8.32 -13.56
C LEU A 188 11.10 7.10 -14.01
N ASP A 189 11.60 6.37 -15.03
CA ASP A 189 11.05 5.06 -15.39
C ASP A 189 11.32 4.06 -14.25
N VAL A 190 10.35 3.17 -13.97
CA VAL A 190 10.43 2.09 -12.99
C VAL A 190 9.81 0.83 -13.54
N GLY A 191 9.90 -0.29 -12.84
CA GLY A 191 9.36 -1.56 -13.31
C GLY A 191 7.85 -1.61 -13.43
N THR A 192 7.35 -2.79 -13.73
CA THR A 192 5.94 -3.02 -14.05
C THR A 192 5.08 -3.04 -12.79
N LEU A 193 4.01 -2.24 -12.78
CA LEU A 193 3.03 -2.21 -11.70
C LEU A 193 3.67 -1.95 -10.32
N PRO A 194 4.34 -0.78 -10.14
CA PRO A 194 4.89 -0.42 -8.85
C PRO A 194 3.77 -0.26 -7.82
N LYS A 195 4.03 -0.67 -6.57
CA LYS A 195 3.03 -0.65 -5.48
C LYS A 195 3.48 0.09 -4.24
N MET A 196 4.73 -0.06 -3.87
CA MET A 196 5.27 0.54 -2.65
C MET A 196 6.59 1.22 -2.97
N VAL A 197 6.87 2.27 -2.22
CA VAL A 197 8.12 3.01 -2.25
C VAL A 197 8.63 3.16 -0.81
N ALA A 198 9.92 3.02 -0.62
CA ALA A 198 10.59 3.25 0.64
C ALA A 198 11.88 4.06 0.40
N VAL A 199 12.21 4.91 1.35
CA VAL A 199 13.45 5.70 1.34
C VAL A 199 14.38 5.15 2.42
N SER A 200 15.65 5.02 2.10
CA SER A 200 16.66 4.58 3.07
C SER A 200 16.80 5.59 4.23
N PRO A 201 17.16 5.14 5.43
CA PRO A 201 17.37 6.04 6.57
C PRO A 201 18.41 7.13 6.31
N TRP A 202 19.32 6.88 5.38
CA TRP A 202 20.43 7.79 5.02
C TRP A 202 20.08 8.75 3.87
N ASN A 203 18.88 8.63 3.28
CA ASN A 203 18.47 9.39 2.10
C ASN A 203 19.44 9.25 0.91
N ASP A 204 19.97 8.07 0.70
CA ASP A 204 20.89 7.74 -0.40
C ASP A 204 20.26 6.84 -1.46
N VAL A 205 19.25 6.04 -1.08
CA VAL A 205 18.56 5.11 -1.97
C VAL A 205 17.05 5.15 -1.76
N VAL A 206 16.30 5.11 -2.87
CA VAL A 206 14.87 4.81 -2.88
C VAL A 206 14.67 3.41 -3.46
N ALA A 207 13.88 2.59 -2.77
CA ALA A 207 13.47 1.26 -3.21
C ALA A 207 12.00 1.27 -3.63
N ILE A 208 11.68 0.69 -4.80
CA ILE A 208 10.32 0.58 -5.31
C ILE A 208 10.01 -0.88 -5.62
N ALA A 209 9.01 -1.43 -4.95
CA ALA A 209 8.55 -2.80 -5.21
C ALA A 209 7.61 -2.84 -6.42
N HIS A 210 7.94 -3.66 -7.41
CA HIS A 210 7.14 -3.88 -8.61
C HIS A 210 6.36 -5.18 -8.49
N TRP A 211 5.07 -5.06 -8.28
CA TRP A 211 4.15 -6.20 -8.21
C TRP A 211 4.09 -6.99 -9.51
N GLY A 212 4.19 -6.29 -10.64
CA GLY A 212 3.87 -6.83 -11.96
C GLY A 212 4.94 -7.73 -12.57
N ASP A 213 6.19 -7.64 -12.12
CA ASP A 213 7.30 -8.41 -12.67
C ASP A 213 8.24 -9.04 -11.63
N ASN A 214 7.86 -9.04 -10.35
CA ASN A 214 8.64 -9.58 -9.22
C ASN A 214 10.02 -8.92 -9.10
N THR A 215 10.11 -7.61 -9.26
CA THR A 215 11.39 -6.89 -9.11
C THR A 215 11.33 -5.78 -8.09
N VAL A 216 12.49 -5.35 -7.61
CA VAL A 216 12.66 -4.18 -6.76
C VAL A 216 13.63 -3.22 -7.45
N GLY A 217 13.13 -2.04 -7.82
CA GLY A 217 13.95 -0.97 -8.38
C GLY A 217 14.69 -0.22 -7.28
N LEU A 218 15.97 0.04 -7.49
CA LEU A 218 16.79 0.90 -6.64
C LEU A 218 17.14 2.18 -7.40
N ILE A 219 16.94 3.33 -6.76
CA ILE A 219 17.23 4.66 -7.30
C ILE A 219 18.26 5.33 -6.39
N ASP A 220 19.35 5.79 -6.99
CA ASP A 220 20.38 6.59 -6.30
C ASP A 220 19.89 8.02 -6.14
N ILE A 221 19.84 8.49 -4.91
CA ILE A 221 19.42 9.83 -4.50
C ILE A 221 20.48 10.54 -3.63
N THR A 222 21.71 10.08 -3.69
CA THR A 222 22.82 10.63 -2.87
C THR A 222 23.10 12.11 -3.18
N ASP A 223 22.95 12.52 -4.44
CA ASP A 223 23.07 13.94 -4.81
C ASP A 223 21.80 14.71 -4.33
N PRO A 224 21.94 15.89 -3.69
CA PRO A 224 20.79 16.64 -3.23
C PRO A 224 19.91 17.23 -4.34
N ARG A 225 20.36 17.18 -5.59
CA ARG A 225 19.64 17.71 -6.76
C ARG A 225 18.83 16.62 -7.46
N PRO A 226 17.50 16.73 -7.57
CA PRO A 226 16.65 15.72 -8.22
C PRO A 226 17.05 15.39 -9.66
N GLN A 227 17.66 16.34 -10.37
CA GLN A 227 18.12 16.18 -11.75
C GLN A 227 19.24 15.13 -11.88
N MET A 228 19.99 14.88 -10.80
CA MET A 228 21.07 13.91 -10.77
C MET A 228 20.60 12.50 -10.39
N TRP A 229 19.37 12.34 -9.88
CA TRP A 229 18.86 11.06 -9.47
C TRP A 229 18.63 10.14 -10.66
N ARG A 230 19.00 8.88 -10.49
CA ARG A 230 18.94 7.88 -11.55
C ARG A 230 18.68 6.48 -11.01
N GLN A 231 18.12 5.65 -11.86
CA GLN A 231 17.96 4.24 -11.57
C GLN A 231 19.36 3.60 -11.46
N ARG A 232 19.54 2.83 -10.38
CA ARG A 232 20.77 2.15 -10.04
C ARG A 232 20.71 0.66 -10.41
N ALA A 233 19.63 -0.01 -9.99
CA ALA A 233 19.45 -1.44 -10.24
C ALA A 233 17.97 -1.81 -10.33
N ASN A 234 17.69 -2.98 -10.87
CA ASN A 234 16.36 -3.62 -10.85
C ASN A 234 16.52 -5.07 -10.43
N VAL A 235 16.42 -5.33 -9.12
CA VAL A 235 16.69 -6.62 -8.50
C VAL A 235 15.52 -7.58 -8.71
N VAL A 236 15.79 -8.76 -9.27
CA VAL A 236 14.78 -9.81 -9.47
C VAL A 236 14.60 -10.63 -8.19
N ILE A 237 13.35 -10.81 -7.76
CA ILE A 237 12.99 -11.64 -6.62
C ILE A 237 12.53 -13.01 -7.13
N ASP A 238 13.30 -14.08 -6.82
CA ASP A 238 13.19 -15.44 -7.32
C ASP A 238 13.29 -15.54 -8.86
N HIS A 239 12.34 -14.98 -9.57
CA HIS A 239 12.29 -14.96 -11.04
C HIS A 239 11.53 -13.74 -11.55
N ARG A 240 11.90 -13.24 -12.70
CA ARG A 240 11.16 -12.17 -13.34
C ARG A 240 9.83 -12.72 -13.88
N LEU A 241 8.73 -12.12 -13.41
CA LEU A 241 7.41 -12.48 -13.89
C LEU A 241 7.11 -11.72 -15.20
N SER A 242 6.64 -12.44 -16.21
CA SER A 242 6.11 -11.84 -17.44
C SER A 242 4.77 -12.50 -17.76
N LEU A 243 3.72 -11.68 -17.78
CA LEU A 243 2.38 -12.10 -18.14
C LEU A 243 2.07 -11.59 -19.56
N ASN A 244 1.57 -12.48 -20.41
CA ASN A 244 1.10 -12.10 -21.73
C ASN A 244 -0.42 -11.84 -21.68
N LEU A 245 -0.79 -10.65 -21.22
CA LEU A 245 -2.17 -10.26 -21.03
C LEU A 245 -2.70 -9.52 -22.27
N PRO A 246 -4.01 -9.62 -22.57
CA PRO A 246 -4.62 -8.88 -23.67
C PRO A 246 -4.43 -7.37 -23.51
N LEU A 247 -4.04 -6.66 -24.58
CA LEU A 247 -3.87 -5.20 -24.55
C LEU A 247 -5.20 -4.44 -24.62
N ASN A 248 -6.21 -5.05 -25.21
CA ASN A 248 -7.48 -4.42 -25.59
C ASN A 248 -8.63 -4.59 -24.60
N ARG A 249 -8.43 -5.34 -23.51
CA ARG A 249 -9.43 -5.53 -22.45
C ARG A 249 -8.80 -5.55 -21.09
N LYS A 250 -9.50 -5.04 -20.09
CA LYS A 250 -9.07 -5.07 -18.69
C LYS A 250 -9.11 -6.49 -18.14
N VAL A 251 -8.07 -6.87 -17.40
CA VAL A 251 -7.99 -8.12 -16.64
C VAL A 251 -7.68 -7.83 -15.18
N ASP A 252 -8.01 -8.75 -14.30
CA ASP A 252 -7.68 -8.67 -12.88
C ASP A 252 -6.19 -8.99 -12.69
N ARG A 253 -5.41 -7.97 -12.33
CA ARG A 253 -3.98 -8.08 -12.06
C ARG A 253 -3.67 -8.54 -10.63
N ASP A 254 -4.63 -8.57 -9.72
CA ASP A 254 -4.42 -9.03 -8.36
C ASP A 254 -4.31 -10.56 -8.29
N ASN A 255 -4.83 -11.27 -9.29
CA ASN A 255 -4.66 -12.71 -9.46
C ASN A 255 -3.50 -13.01 -10.42
N GLY A 256 -2.68 -14.01 -10.09
CA GLY A 256 -1.58 -14.47 -10.95
C GLY A 256 -0.35 -13.55 -10.99
N SER A 257 -0.20 -12.63 -10.04
CA SER A 257 0.95 -11.70 -9.97
C SER A 257 2.19 -12.28 -9.25
N GLY A 258 2.42 -13.57 -9.35
CA GLY A 258 3.63 -14.22 -8.80
C GLY A 258 3.79 -13.96 -7.30
N ASN A 259 4.92 -13.35 -6.91
CA ASN A 259 5.20 -13.03 -5.50
C ASN A 259 4.30 -11.92 -4.94
N ALA A 260 3.64 -11.14 -5.79
CA ALA A 260 2.76 -10.05 -5.40
C ALA A 260 3.42 -9.12 -4.37
N LEU A 261 4.55 -8.52 -4.74
CA LEU A 261 5.38 -7.66 -3.88
C LEU A 261 4.60 -6.46 -3.36
N ARG A 262 4.70 -6.18 -2.07
CA ARG A 262 3.94 -5.12 -1.39
C ARG A 262 4.78 -4.35 -0.38
N GLY A 263 4.42 -4.39 0.91
CA GLY A 263 5.05 -3.64 1.97
C GLY A 263 6.58 -3.66 1.83
N THR A 264 7.18 -2.49 1.77
CA THR A 264 8.61 -2.33 1.50
C THR A 264 9.18 -1.38 2.54
N VAL A 265 10.19 -1.83 3.27
CA VAL A 265 10.86 -1.03 4.30
C VAL A 265 12.36 -1.31 4.27
N PHE A 266 13.17 -0.34 4.68
CA PHE A 266 14.59 -0.56 4.96
C PHE A 266 14.79 -1.07 6.38
N THR A 267 15.83 -1.85 6.58
CA THR A 267 16.35 -2.11 7.93
C THR A 267 16.92 -0.80 8.53
N PRO A 268 17.00 -0.66 9.85
CA PRO A 268 17.46 0.60 10.48
C PRO A 268 18.84 1.07 10.01
N GLN A 269 19.72 0.14 9.62
CA GLN A 269 21.06 0.46 9.10
C GLN A 269 21.07 0.75 7.59
N GLY A 270 19.92 0.71 6.91
CA GLY A 270 19.80 1.01 5.48
C GLY A 270 20.39 -0.04 4.53
N ARG A 271 21.00 -1.13 5.06
CA ARG A 271 21.67 -2.13 4.23
C ARG A 271 20.70 -3.03 3.46
N TYR A 272 19.61 -3.41 4.09
CA TYR A 272 18.64 -4.33 3.47
C TYR A 272 17.29 -3.67 3.26
N VAL A 273 16.66 -4.03 2.16
CA VAL A 273 15.24 -3.77 1.91
C VAL A 273 14.47 -5.07 2.17
N LEU A 274 13.47 -4.97 3.01
CA LEU A 274 12.51 -6.04 3.32
C LEU A 274 11.24 -5.81 2.50
N VAL A 275 10.83 -6.80 1.72
CA VAL A 275 9.68 -6.70 0.81
C VAL A 275 8.70 -7.82 1.08
N ALA A 276 7.49 -7.45 1.51
CA ALA A 276 6.41 -8.41 1.76
C ALA A 276 5.94 -9.07 0.47
N CYS A 277 5.77 -10.38 0.49
CA CYS A 277 5.26 -11.20 -0.61
C CYS A 277 3.87 -11.72 -0.24
N MET A 278 2.81 -11.15 -0.84
CA MET A 278 1.44 -11.58 -0.59
C MET A 278 1.11 -12.91 -1.26
N GLY A 279 1.74 -13.19 -2.39
CA GLY A 279 1.56 -14.38 -3.23
C GLY A 279 2.81 -15.25 -3.31
N GLY A 280 2.79 -16.20 -4.24
CA GLY A 280 3.91 -17.11 -4.47
C GLY A 280 4.26 -17.92 -3.22
N LYS A 281 5.53 -17.93 -2.85
CA LYS A 281 6.03 -18.60 -1.63
C LYS A 281 5.70 -17.82 -0.34
N GLY A 282 5.10 -16.62 -0.44
CA GLY A 282 4.80 -15.76 0.72
C GLY A 282 6.05 -15.22 1.41
N GLY A 283 5.93 -14.86 2.68
CA GLY A 283 7.02 -14.38 3.51
C GLY A 283 7.52 -12.97 3.15
N ILE A 284 8.78 -12.67 3.47
CA ILE A 284 9.43 -11.39 3.22
C ILE A 284 10.72 -11.64 2.44
N ALA A 285 10.82 -11.06 1.24
CA ALA A 285 12.05 -11.07 0.46
C ALA A 285 13.06 -10.07 1.04
N VAL A 286 14.34 -10.43 1.03
CA VAL A 286 15.47 -9.61 1.52
C VAL A 286 16.34 -9.22 0.33
N VAL A 287 16.52 -7.93 0.13
CA VAL A 287 17.41 -7.36 -0.90
C VAL A 287 18.59 -6.66 -0.22
N ASP A 288 19.80 -7.04 -0.55
CA ASP A 288 21.02 -6.31 -0.15
C ASP A 288 21.23 -5.14 -1.11
N VAL A 289 21.11 -3.93 -0.58
CA VAL A 289 21.19 -2.69 -1.36
C VAL A 289 22.57 -2.42 -1.91
N HIS A 290 23.62 -2.78 -1.16
CA HIS A 290 25.01 -2.56 -1.59
C HIS A 290 25.43 -3.55 -2.67
N ARG A 291 24.98 -4.82 -2.55
CA ARG A 291 25.27 -5.88 -3.51
C ARG A 291 24.28 -5.90 -4.67
N GLU A 292 23.19 -5.12 -4.58
CA GLU A 292 22.11 -5.04 -5.59
C GLU A 292 21.54 -6.42 -5.94
N CYS A 293 21.37 -7.28 -4.95
CA CYS A 293 20.92 -8.65 -5.16
C CYS A 293 19.85 -9.10 -4.17
N PHE A 294 19.05 -10.07 -4.59
CA PHE A 294 18.14 -10.82 -3.75
C PHE A 294 18.96 -11.80 -2.89
N VAL A 295 18.89 -11.66 -1.58
CA VAL A 295 19.66 -12.48 -0.61
C VAL A 295 18.91 -13.75 -0.27
N GLY A 296 17.62 -13.65 -0.05
CA GLY A 296 16.81 -14.76 0.40
C GLY A 296 15.44 -14.32 0.93
N ARG A 297 14.78 -15.21 1.62
CA ARG A 297 13.41 -15.04 2.09
C ARG A 297 13.26 -15.40 3.56
N LEU A 298 12.65 -14.53 4.33
CA LEU A 298 12.18 -14.80 5.67
C LEU A 298 10.81 -15.46 5.61
N THR A 299 10.64 -16.57 6.34
CA THR A 299 9.39 -17.32 6.44
C THR A 299 9.01 -17.55 7.90
N GLY A 300 7.92 -18.26 8.20
CA GLY A 300 7.46 -18.53 9.57
C GLY A 300 6.37 -17.59 10.07
N MET A 301 6.15 -16.44 9.40
CA MET A 301 5.02 -15.55 9.69
C MET A 301 3.73 -16.04 9.02
N LEU A 302 2.59 -15.44 9.39
CA LEU A 302 1.31 -15.67 8.71
C LEU A 302 1.42 -15.34 7.21
N SER A 303 0.61 -16.00 6.40
CA SER A 303 0.58 -15.77 4.96
C SER A 303 -0.10 -14.43 4.60
N ASN A 304 0.09 -13.99 3.35
CA ASN A 304 -0.52 -12.78 2.79
C ASN A 304 -0.12 -11.50 3.55
N ILE A 305 1.18 -11.39 3.87
CA ILE A 305 1.75 -10.17 4.45
C ILE A 305 1.62 -9.03 3.46
N ARG A 306 1.03 -7.91 3.92
CA ARG A 306 0.66 -6.81 3.03
C ARG A 306 1.42 -5.51 3.30
N HIS A 307 1.52 -5.09 4.54
CA HIS A 307 2.19 -3.86 4.94
C HIS A 307 3.26 -4.14 5.98
N LEU A 308 4.35 -3.41 5.93
CA LEU A 308 5.48 -3.50 6.85
C LEU A 308 5.75 -2.13 7.43
N VAL A 309 6.10 -2.08 8.71
CA VAL A 309 6.59 -0.88 9.41
C VAL A 309 7.71 -1.29 10.35
N VAL A 310 8.79 -0.51 10.37
CA VAL A 310 9.90 -0.66 11.32
C VAL A 310 9.80 0.45 12.36
N ALA A 311 9.65 0.10 13.60
CA ALA A 311 9.61 1.03 14.73
C ALA A 311 10.04 0.30 16.02
N ASN A 312 10.62 1.03 16.99
CA ASN A 312 11.00 0.49 18.31
C ASN A 312 11.80 -0.81 18.23
N ASP A 313 12.79 -0.87 17.35
CA ASP A 313 13.60 -2.07 17.11
C ASP A 313 12.77 -3.33 16.80
N CYS A 314 11.60 -3.15 16.22
CA CYS A 314 10.72 -4.23 15.78
C CYS A 314 10.26 -4.03 14.34
N LEU A 315 10.03 -5.15 13.66
CA LEU A 315 9.28 -5.20 12.41
C LEU A 315 7.83 -5.55 12.74
N TYR A 316 6.91 -4.67 12.32
CA TYR A 316 5.47 -4.89 12.38
C TYR A 316 4.97 -5.23 10.99
N MET A 317 4.02 -6.14 10.89
CA MET A 317 3.48 -6.59 9.62
C MET A 317 1.97 -6.86 9.72
N SER A 318 1.24 -6.49 8.68
CA SER A 318 -0.17 -6.85 8.53
C SER A 318 -0.31 -8.14 7.73
N ALA A 319 -1.03 -9.12 8.28
CA ALA A 319 -1.45 -10.34 7.59
C ALA A 319 -2.91 -10.17 7.15
N ASN A 320 -3.11 -9.71 5.91
CA ASN A 320 -4.42 -9.22 5.45
C ASN A 320 -5.50 -10.29 5.50
N ARG A 321 -5.26 -11.47 4.93
CA ARG A 321 -6.24 -12.56 4.92
C ARG A 321 -6.56 -13.09 6.31
N ALA A 322 -5.55 -13.18 7.18
CA ALA A 322 -5.71 -13.66 8.55
C ALA A 322 -6.36 -12.61 9.48
N GLY A 323 -6.50 -11.37 9.05
CA GLY A 323 -7.01 -10.28 9.89
C GLY A 323 -6.13 -10.02 11.12
N ALA A 324 -4.81 -10.06 10.95
CA ALA A 324 -3.88 -10.01 12.07
C ALA A 324 -2.76 -8.98 11.86
N VAL A 325 -2.22 -8.51 12.97
CA VAL A 325 -0.95 -7.81 13.07
C VAL A 325 0.06 -8.72 13.75
N GLN A 326 1.25 -8.83 13.18
CA GLN A 326 2.38 -9.53 13.79
C GLN A 326 3.52 -8.55 14.08
N ARG A 327 4.30 -8.87 15.10
CA ARG A 327 5.51 -8.14 15.50
C ARG A 327 6.63 -9.11 15.81
N ILE A 328 7.84 -8.76 15.35
CA ILE A 328 9.06 -9.49 15.64
C ILE A 328 10.18 -8.50 15.98
N PRO A 329 11.08 -8.78 16.97
CA PRO A 329 12.27 -7.96 17.20
C PRO A 329 13.17 -7.89 15.96
N MET A 330 13.68 -6.71 15.64
CA MET A 330 14.56 -6.51 14.48
C MET A 330 15.87 -7.31 14.62
N SER A 331 16.38 -7.51 15.84
CA SER A 331 17.53 -8.39 16.10
C SER A 331 17.33 -9.80 15.54
N LYS A 332 16.13 -10.38 15.74
CA LYS A 332 15.80 -11.72 15.22
C LYS A 332 15.69 -11.75 13.68
N VAL A 333 15.20 -10.66 13.10
CA VAL A 333 15.22 -10.47 11.64
C VAL A 333 16.65 -10.44 11.13
N MET A 334 17.52 -9.67 11.77
CA MET A 334 18.95 -9.55 11.39
C MET A 334 19.73 -10.85 11.58
N ASP A 335 19.46 -11.60 12.68
CA ASP A 335 20.04 -12.92 12.91
C ASP A 335 19.65 -13.92 11.80
N ALA A 336 18.40 -13.86 11.36
CA ALA A 336 17.93 -14.70 10.25
C ALA A 336 18.60 -14.31 8.92
N ILE A 337 18.78 -13.02 8.65
CA ILE A 337 19.50 -12.53 7.47
C ILE A 337 20.98 -12.95 7.52
N ALA A 338 21.63 -12.87 8.66
CA ALA A 338 23.01 -13.32 8.84
C ALA A 338 23.16 -14.83 8.52
N ARG A 339 22.18 -15.65 8.91
CA ARG A 339 22.16 -17.09 8.54
C ARG A 339 22.04 -17.34 7.04
N MET A 340 21.37 -16.46 6.30
CA MET A 340 21.34 -16.53 4.82
C MET A 340 22.74 -16.35 4.23
N HIS A 341 23.51 -15.38 4.73
CA HIS A 341 24.88 -15.10 4.27
C HIS A 341 25.88 -16.18 4.67
N GLY A 342 25.72 -16.80 5.86
CA GLY A 342 26.64 -17.86 6.33
C GLY A 342 26.64 -19.13 5.48
N ASN A 343 25.65 -19.30 4.62
CA ASN A 343 25.55 -20.43 3.68
C ASN A 343 26.18 -20.14 2.32
N ASP A 344 26.55 -18.90 2.01
CA ASP A 344 27.14 -18.51 0.71
C ASP A 344 28.50 -19.17 0.41
N GLY A 345 29.16 -19.72 1.44
CA GLY A 345 30.52 -20.27 1.32
C GLY A 345 30.62 -21.75 0.92
N LYS A 346 29.51 -22.51 0.94
CA LYS A 346 29.61 -24.00 0.84
C LYS A 346 28.82 -24.65 -0.28
N SER A 347 27.91 -23.99 -0.98
CA SER A 347 27.05 -24.71 -1.95
C SER A 347 26.84 -24.05 -3.31
N GLY A 348 27.20 -22.82 -3.55
CA GLY A 348 26.96 -22.12 -4.83
C GLY A 348 25.49 -22.10 -5.27
N LYS A 349 24.55 -22.46 -4.38
CA LYS A 349 23.12 -22.49 -4.62
C LYS A 349 22.53 -21.19 -4.15
N GLY A 350 21.72 -20.59 -5.01
CA GLY A 350 21.08 -19.30 -4.88
C GLY A 350 20.38 -18.98 -3.55
N PRO A 351 19.52 -17.97 -3.52
CA PRO A 351 18.96 -17.39 -2.30
C PRO A 351 18.27 -18.41 -1.39
N HIS A 352 18.59 -18.37 -0.11
CA HIS A 352 18.07 -19.30 0.87
C HIS A 352 16.83 -18.74 1.58
N SER A 353 15.88 -19.63 1.95
CA SER A 353 14.78 -19.31 2.85
C SER A 353 15.17 -19.66 4.27
N VAL A 354 14.94 -18.74 5.20
CA VAL A 354 15.18 -18.92 6.63
C VAL A 354 13.86 -18.68 7.37
N ALA A 355 13.43 -19.69 8.14
CA ALA A 355 12.27 -19.55 9.00
C ALA A 355 12.62 -18.73 10.25
N LEU A 356 11.78 -17.76 10.56
CA LEU A 356 11.77 -17.09 11.85
C LEU A 356 11.15 -18.01 12.89
N ASP A 357 11.64 -17.97 14.10
CA ASP A 357 11.07 -18.79 15.18
C ASP A 357 9.69 -18.27 15.56
N ALA A 358 8.72 -19.18 15.70
CA ALA A 358 7.36 -18.83 16.09
C ALA A 358 7.28 -18.16 17.47
N CYS A 359 8.18 -18.49 18.40
CA CYS A 359 8.23 -17.88 19.71
C CYS A 359 8.70 -16.42 19.70
N ASP A 360 9.43 -16.00 18.66
CA ASP A 360 9.86 -14.61 18.47
C ASP A 360 8.76 -13.74 17.81
N ILE A 361 7.72 -14.36 17.25
CA ILE A 361 6.63 -13.66 16.55
C ILE A 361 5.42 -13.51 17.46
N LYS A 362 5.12 -12.29 17.87
CA LYS A 362 3.85 -11.99 18.56
C LYS A 362 2.76 -11.71 17.53
N THR A 363 1.57 -12.25 17.75
CA THR A 363 0.42 -12.12 16.85
C THR A 363 -0.79 -11.59 17.61
N LEU A 364 -1.45 -10.57 17.03
CA LEU A 364 -2.77 -10.09 17.45
C LEU A 364 -3.76 -10.31 16.32
N HIS A 365 -4.78 -11.12 16.56
CA HIS A 365 -5.92 -11.25 15.67
C HIS A 365 -6.93 -10.13 15.93
N LEU A 366 -7.34 -9.45 14.86
CA LEU A 366 -8.33 -8.38 14.85
C LEU A 366 -9.52 -8.80 13.99
N THR A 367 -10.05 -7.90 13.20
CA THR A 367 -11.10 -8.20 12.21
C THR A 367 -10.47 -8.50 10.85
N GLY A 368 -11.19 -9.21 9.98
CA GLY A 368 -10.70 -9.58 8.66
C GLY A 368 -10.23 -8.39 7.82
N GLY A 369 -9.23 -8.62 6.98
CA GLY A 369 -8.76 -7.64 6.01
C GLY A 369 -7.84 -6.57 6.57
N ILE A 370 -6.98 -6.86 7.56
CA ILE A 370 -5.98 -5.88 8.02
C ILE A 370 -5.04 -5.53 6.86
N ARG A 371 -5.11 -4.28 6.41
CA ARG A 371 -4.45 -3.84 5.18
C ARG A 371 -3.25 -2.96 5.45
N THR A 372 -3.46 -1.76 5.91
CA THR A 372 -2.42 -0.77 6.18
C THR A 372 -2.30 -0.60 7.70
N ILE A 373 -1.07 -0.50 8.16
CA ILE A 373 -0.76 -0.20 9.55
C ILE A 373 0.11 1.05 9.59
N ALA A 374 -0.07 1.88 10.61
CA ALA A 374 0.75 3.04 10.91
C ALA A 374 1.10 3.03 12.40
N ILE A 375 2.24 3.59 12.76
CA ILE A 375 2.71 3.66 14.16
C ILE A 375 2.97 5.12 14.52
N THR A 376 2.57 5.53 15.71
CA THR A 376 2.88 6.87 16.24
C THR A 376 4.40 7.10 16.29
N THR A 377 4.84 8.33 16.15
CA THR A 377 6.27 8.69 16.12
C THR A 377 7.02 8.24 17.39
N ASP A 378 6.33 8.25 18.54
CA ASP A 378 6.87 7.73 19.80
C ASP A 378 6.88 6.19 19.88
N GLY A 379 6.35 5.53 18.86
CA GLY A 379 6.29 4.07 18.73
C GLY A 379 5.35 3.36 19.70
N ARG A 380 4.54 4.08 20.50
CA ARG A 380 3.69 3.46 21.54
C ARG A 380 2.42 2.86 21.00
N TYR A 381 1.85 3.42 19.95
CA TYR A 381 0.56 3.02 19.42
C TYR A 381 0.65 2.67 17.94
N LEU A 382 -0.06 1.61 17.57
CA LEU A 382 -0.24 1.17 16.20
C LEU A 382 -1.70 1.32 15.81
N LEU A 383 -1.94 1.90 14.66
CA LEU A 383 -3.24 1.88 13.99
C LEU A 383 -3.26 0.86 12.88
N ALA A 384 -4.39 0.15 12.75
CA ALA A 384 -4.60 -0.85 11.72
C ALA A 384 -5.93 -0.64 11.01
N ALA A 385 -5.92 -0.48 9.69
CA ALA A 385 -7.11 -0.36 8.87
C ALA A 385 -7.59 -1.74 8.43
N SER A 386 -8.83 -2.07 8.79
CA SER A 386 -9.51 -3.29 8.35
C SER A 386 -10.41 -2.99 7.15
N ASN A 387 -9.97 -3.37 5.96
CA ASN A 387 -10.69 -3.02 4.73
C ASN A 387 -11.99 -3.82 4.52
N THR A 388 -12.09 -5.03 5.04
CA THR A 388 -13.33 -5.83 4.93
C THR A 388 -14.34 -5.52 6.02
N ALA A 389 -13.87 -5.10 7.21
CA ALA A 389 -14.75 -4.73 8.32
C ALA A 389 -15.08 -3.23 8.37
N SER A 390 -14.47 -2.41 7.49
CA SER A 390 -14.68 -0.96 7.44
C SER A 390 -14.50 -0.30 8.81
N CYS A 391 -13.35 -0.55 9.44
CA CYS A 391 -13.00 0.03 10.74
C CYS A 391 -11.49 0.24 10.89
N LEU A 392 -11.14 1.06 11.87
CA LEU A 392 -9.77 1.26 12.33
C LEU A 392 -9.62 0.71 13.75
N HIS A 393 -8.50 0.08 14.03
CA HIS A 393 -8.14 -0.41 15.35
C HIS A 393 -6.95 0.35 15.90
N LEU A 394 -7.05 0.83 17.14
CA LEU A 394 -5.91 1.34 17.91
C LEU A 394 -5.38 0.20 18.77
N VAL A 395 -4.08 0.00 18.74
CA VAL A 395 -3.36 -1.11 19.40
C VAL A 395 -2.17 -0.54 20.17
N ASP A 396 -1.93 -1.04 21.37
CA ASP A 396 -0.66 -0.83 22.07
C ASP A 396 0.44 -1.59 21.32
N ALA A 397 1.39 -0.88 20.73
CA ALA A 397 2.40 -1.45 19.83
C ALA A 397 3.35 -2.40 20.57
N ARG A 398 3.64 -2.14 21.86
CA ARG A 398 4.55 -2.93 22.66
C ARG A 398 3.94 -4.27 23.10
N THR A 399 2.70 -4.24 23.54
CA THR A 399 2.02 -5.43 24.07
C THR A 399 1.23 -6.18 23.02
N LEU A 400 0.90 -5.53 21.88
CA LEU A 400 -0.07 -5.95 20.87
C LEU A 400 -1.47 -6.18 21.49
N ARG A 401 -1.88 -5.36 22.46
CA ARG A 401 -3.24 -5.34 23.00
C ARG A 401 -4.08 -4.35 22.23
N LYS A 402 -5.23 -4.79 21.72
CA LYS A 402 -6.21 -3.89 21.11
C LYS A 402 -6.76 -2.94 22.19
N ILE A 403 -6.77 -1.64 21.92
CA ILE A 403 -7.27 -0.59 22.79
C ILE A 403 -8.72 -0.27 22.41
N LEU A 404 -8.95 0.22 21.20
CA LEU A 404 -10.29 0.54 20.72
C LEU A 404 -10.47 0.19 19.25
N THR A 405 -11.72 0.26 18.81
CA THR A 405 -12.11 0.12 17.40
C THR A 405 -13.11 1.23 17.07
N ILE A 406 -12.90 1.92 15.94
CA ILE A 406 -13.80 2.96 15.46
C ILE A 406 -14.24 2.64 14.01
N PRO A 407 -15.51 2.90 13.63
CA PRO A 407 -15.94 2.77 12.25
C PRO A 407 -15.15 3.66 11.30
N ALA A 408 -14.90 3.17 10.09
CA ALA A 408 -14.35 3.91 8.97
C ALA A 408 -15.30 3.79 7.78
N ASP A 409 -15.12 4.65 6.77
CA ASP A 409 -15.84 4.52 5.52
C ASP A 409 -15.52 3.20 4.82
N SER A 410 -16.35 2.82 3.85
CA SER A 410 -16.30 1.53 3.18
C SER A 410 -14.94 1.28 2.51
N TYR A 411 -14.33 0.14 2.85
CA TYR A 411 -13.09 -0.34 2.29
C TYR A 411 -11.89 0.62 2.50
N PRO A 412 -11.51 0.89 3.76
CA PRO A 412 -10.33 1.73 4.04
C PRO A 412 -9.06 1.08 3.51
N VAL A 413 -8.22 1.88 2.84
CA VAL A 413 -7.06 1.40 2.08
C VAL A 413 -5.76 2.11 2.44
N GLY A 414 -5.79 3.42 2.69
CA GLY A 414 -4.68 4.22 3.18
C GLY A 414 -4.92 4.62 4.62
N LEU A 415 -3.85 4.81 5.36
CA LEU A 415 -3.87 5.17 6.78
C LEU A 415 -2.54 5.81 7.14
N ASP A 416 -2.57 6.96 7.79
CA ASP A 416 -1.40 7.57 8.40
C ASP A 416 -1.76 8.38 9.64
N ILE A 417 -0.76 8.70 10.44
CA ILE A 417 -0.87 9.42 11.72
C ILE A 417 0.03 10.64 11.64
N SER A 418 -0.48 11.80 12.10
CA SER A 418 0.35 13.01 12.20
C SER A 418 1.57 12.79 13.10
N PRO A 419 2.69 13.47 12.84
CA PRO A 419 3.92 13.30 13.63
C PRO A 419 3.74 13.55 15.14
N ASP A 420 2.81 14.41 15.53
CA ASP A 420 2.45 14.68 16.93
C ASP A 420 1.50 13.64 17.53
N GLY A 421 0.99 12.72 16.70
CA GLY A 421 0.08 11.66 17.12
C GLY A 421 -1.37 12.08 17.37
N SER A 422 -1.74 13.34 17.07
CA SER A 422 -3.05 13.90 17.40
C SER A 422 -4.11 13.71 16.30
N VAL A 423 -3.69 13.49 15.06
CA VAL A 423 -4.57 13.35 13.88
C VAL A 423 -4.30 12.04 13.16
N VAL A 424 -5.37 11.36 12.79
CA VAL A 424 -5.33 10.15 11.94
C VAL A 424 -6.12 10.42 10.68
N VAL A 425 -5.55 10.09 9.54
CA VAL A 425 -6.26 10.17 8.25
C VAL A 425 -6.36 8.79 7.62
N SER A 426 -7.57 8.43 7.20
CA SER A 426 -7.85 7.19 6.48
C SER A 426 -8.49 7.49 5.14
N THR A 427 -8.07 6.75 4.11
CA THR A 427 -8.67 6.85 2.76
C THR A 427 -9.49 5.62 2.47
N SER A 428 -10.69 5.79 1.91
CA SER A 428 -11.62 4.70 1.60
C SER A 428 -12.01 4.70 0.13
N GLN A 429 -11.87 3.55 -0.53
CA GLN A 429 -12.19 3.39 -1.95
C GLN A 429 -13.62 2.92 -2.22
N GLY A 430 -14.30 2.40 -1.21
CA GLY A 430 -15.61 1.78 -1.35
C GLY A 430 -15.57 0.35 -1.92
N ARG A 431 -16.59 -0.42 -1.64
CA ARG A 431 -16.78 -1.77 -2.16
C ARG A 431 -18.25 -2.06 -2.38
N GLY A 432 -18.57 -2.69 -3.52
CA GLY A 432 -19.94 -3.11 -3.83
C GLY A 432 -20.92 -1.94 -3.93
N HIS A 433 -20.47 -0.81 -4.50
CA HIS A 433 -21.27 0.43 -4.64
C HIS A 433 -21.73 1.06 -3.31
N ARG A 434 -21.02 0.75 -2.21
CA ARG A 434 -21.30 1.33 -0.89
C ARG A 434 -20.12 2.18 -0.48
N GLY A 435 -20.41 3.42 -0.09
CA GLY A 435 -19.40 4.36 0.40
C GLY A 435 -18.21 4.53 -0.52
N GLY A 436 -17.11 4.99 0.06
CA GLY A 436 -15.86 5.21 -0.64
C GLY A 436 -15.73 6.59 -1.28
N ASN A 437 -14.65 6.78 -2.04
CA ASN A 437 -14.21 8.09 -2.49
C ASN A 437 -14.19 9.10 -1.33
N ALA A 438 -13.66 8.67 -0.18
CA ALA A 438 -13.65 9.43 1.06
C ALA A 438 -12.25 9.51 1.68
N VAL A 439 -11.97 10.66 2.26
CA VAL A 439 -10.80 10.92 3.12
C VAL A 439 -11.36 11.29 4.49
N ASP A 440 -11.30 10.36 5.42
CA ASP A 440 -11.76 10.53 6.80
C ASP A 440 -10.63 11.03 7.68
N VAL A 441 -10.90 12.07 8.44
CA VAL A 441 -9.97 12.67 9.39
C VAL A 441 -10.50 12.47 10.81
N TYR A 442 -9.68 11.88 11.66
CA TYR A 442 -9.98 11.60 13.05
C TYR A 442 -9.06 12.40 13.98
N THR A 443 -9.59 12.91 15.07
CA THR A 443 -8.76 13.30 16.20
C THR A 443 -8.41 12.08 17.03
N LEU A 444 -7.19 12.03 17.54
CA LEU A 444 -6.70 10.98 18.43
C LEU A 444 -6.16 11.63 19.70
N SER A 445 -6.83 11.39 20.83
CA SER A 445 -6.39 11.79 22.15
C SER A 445 -5.81 10.57 22.87
N LEU A 446 -4.55 10.64 23.21
CA LEU A 446 -3.81 9.58 23.89
C LEU A 446 -3.51 10.00 25.32
N PRO A 447 -3.51 9.08 26.30
CA PRO A 447 -3.21 9.39 27.67
C PRO A 447 -1.79 9.95 27.81
N VAL A 448 -1.67 11.08 28.50
CA VAL A 448 -0.38 11.59 28.95
C VAL A 448 0.11 10.71 30.08
N ARG A 449 1.28 10.11 29.96
CA ARG A 449 1.97 9.40 31.05
C ARG A 449 3.01 10.29 31.69
#